data_126e8355db236bde483d3d670e8bedab
#
_entry.id   126e8355db236bde483d3d670e8bedab
#
_cell.length_a   1.000
_cell.length_b   1.000
_cell.length_c   1.000
_cell.angle_alpha   90.00
_cell.angle_beta   90.00
_cell.angle_gamma   90.00
#
_symmetry.space_group_name_H-M   'P 1'
#
loop_
_entity.id
_entity.type
_entity.pdbx_description
1 polymer ?
#
loop_
_entity_poly.entity_id
_entity_poly.type
_entity_poly.pdbx_seq_one_letter_code
_entity_poly.pdbx_strand_id
1 'polypeptide(L)'
;MPTITASTRAEDVVAARRGDLIELSHSIHAEPELAFDEHRSCAKTQALAADRGFAVTAAPGGLPTAFRADYGSGPLVIGICAEYDALPGIGHACGHNIIAASAVGTALALADVADGLGLTVALIGTPAEESGGGKALLIEAGVFDDVAAAVMLHPGPIDIAAARSLALSEVTVTYTGRESHAAVAPYLGVNAADAVTVAQVAIGLLRQQLAPGQMTHGIVTEGGSATNVIPGRARLQYTMRATDSASRRALEDRMRGCFEAGAVATGCAYEIVEAAPAYAELAPDRWLAEVFRAEMVRMGRAPVPADVEAGVPLGSTDMGNVTQLLPGIHPVVGIDAGGAVIHQPGFTAAAAGPSADQAVIEGSIMLARTVVALAESPAERDRVLALKADRA
;
A
#
# COMPACT_ATOMS: atom_id res chain seq x y z
N MET A 1 -42.65 14.90 -1.12
CA MET A 1 -41.51 14.53 -1.96
C MET A 1 -40.85 13.32 -1.32
N PRO A 2 -40.37 12.30 -2.07
CA PRO A 2 -39.63 11.21 -1.47
C PRO A 2 -38.41 11.77 -0.76
N THR A 3 -38.14 11.30 0.45
CA THR A 3 -36.95 11.70 1.21
C THR A 3 -35.72 11.16 0.49
N ILE A 4 -34.81 12.04 0.06
CA ILE A 4 -33.53 11.65 -0.54
C ILE A 4 -32.70 10.94 0.53
N THR A 5 -32.26 9.72 0.25
CA THR A 5 -31.44 8.93 1.19
C THR A 5 -30.01 9.47 1.29
N ALA A 6 -29.29 9.16 2.38
CA ALA A 6 -27.88 9.52 2.51
C ALA A 6 -27.03 8.96 1.35
N SER A 7 -27.28 7.72 0.93
CA SER A 7 -26.62 7.09 -0.22
C SER A 7 -26.87 7.86 -1.53
N THR A 8 -28.08 8.32 -1.79
CA THR A 8 -28.37 9.09 -3.01
C THR A 8 -27.69 10.46 -2.97
N ARG A 9 -27.69 11.12 -1.81
CA ARG A 9 -26.99 12.42 -1.64
C ARG A 9 -25.49 12.27 -1.87
N ALA A 10 -24.86 11.23 -1.33
CA ALA A 10 -23.44 10.97 -1.55
C ALA A 10 -23.12 10.74 -3.05
N GLU A 11 -23.99 10.00 -3.76
CA GLU A 11 -23.86 9.78 -5.21
C GLU A 11 -24.01 11.07 -6.02
N ASP A 12 -24.99 11.93 -5.67
CA ASP A 12 -25.21 13.23 -6.31
C ASP A 12 -23.98 14.16 -6.15
N VAL A 13 -23.31 14.14 -4.99
CA VAL A 13 -22.10 14.93 -4.75
C VAL A 13 -20.97 14.47 -5.67
N VAL A 14 -20.72 13.16 -5.78
CA VAL A 14 -19.68 12.63 -6.68
C VAL A 14 -20.00 13.01 -8.13
N ALA A 15 -21.24 12.86 -8.56
CA ALA A 15 -21.67 13.23 -9.90
C ALA A 15 -21.45 14.72 -10.20
N ALA A 16 -21.75 15.60 -9.24
CA ALA A 16 -21.56 17.05 -9.36
C ALA A 16 -20.08 17.44 -9.40
N ARG A 17 -19.19 16.65 -8.80
CA ARG A 17 -17.75 16.89 -8.75
C ARG A 17 -16.94 16.08 -9.77
N ARG A 18 -17.62 15.39 -10.69
CA ARG A 18 -16.98 14.53 -11.70
C ARG A 18 -15.80 15.21 -12.42
N GLY A 19 -15.96 16.46 -12.84
CA GLY A 19 -14.91 17.21 -13.55
C GLY A 19 -13.67 17.42 -12.69
N ASP A 20 -13.85 17.89 -11.46
CA ASP A 20 -12.76 18.16 -10.52
C ASP A 20 -11.97 16.89 -10.18
N LEU A 21 -12.66 15.75 -9.99
CA LEU A 21 -12.05 14.47 -9.64
C LEU A 21 -11.23 13.90 -10.81
N ILE A 22 -11.75 13.97 -12.03
CA ILE A 22 -11.02 13.53 -13.23
C ILE A 22 -9.79 14.43 -13.47
N GLU A 23 -9.95 15.76 -13.31
CA GLU A 23 -8.84 16.70 -13.44
C GLU A 23 -7.75 16.43 -12.40
N LEU A 24 -8.12 16.14 -11.14
CA LEU A 24 -7.16 15.74 -10.11
C LEU A 24 -6.39 14.49 -10.54
N SER A 25 -7.08 13.42 -10.94
CA SER A 25 -6.46 12.18 -11.39
C SER A 25 -5.49 12.42 -12.55
N HIS A 26 -5.91 13.13 -13.59
CA HIS A 26 -5.07 13.41 -14.75
C HIS A 26 -3.89 14.32 -14.42
N SER A 27 -4.08 15.30 -13.53
CA SER A 27 -3.01 16.22 -13.13
C SER A 27 -1.92 15.54 -12.29
N ILE A 28 -2.28 14.56 -11.46
CA ILE A 28 -1.32 13.69 -10.73
C ILE A 28 -0.62 12.78 -11.72
N HIS A 29 -1.37 12.12 -12.61
CA HIS A 29 -0.81 11.23 -13.63
C HIS A 29 0.22 11.93 -14.53
N ALA A 30 -0.03 13.17 -14.93
CA ALA A 30 0.84 13.95 -15.81
C ALA A 30 2.16 14.40 -15.13
N GLU A 31 2.20 14.41 -13.81
CA GLU A 31 3.34 14.87 -13.01
C GLU A 31 3.76 13.81 -11.98
N PRO A 32 4.23 12.62 -12.42
CA PRO A 32 4.55 11.54 -11.51
C PRO A 32 5.69 11.91 -10.56
N GLU A 33 5.49 11.66 -9.27
CA GLU A 33 6.44 11.88 -8.19
C GLU A 33 6.69 10.56 -7.46
N LEU A 34 7.94 10.33 -7.02
CA LEU A 34 8.33 9.09 -6.37
C LEU A 34 8.08 9.13 -4.86
N ALA A 35 8.17 7.97 -4.24
CA ALA A 35 8.02 7.77 -2.81
C ALA A 35 8.75 8.83 -1.97
N PHE A 36 8.03 9.47 -1.05
CA PHE A 36 8.45 10.57 -0.17
C PHE A 36 8.81 11.91 -0.86
N ASP A 37 8.67 11.99 -2.20
CA ASP A 37 8.87 13.22 -2.98
C ASP A 37 7.55 13.71 -3.65
N GLU A 38 6.40 13.18 -3.24
CA GLU A 38 5.06 13.42 -3.81
C GLU A 38 4.46 14.79 -3.39
N HIS A 39 5.27 15.83 -3.36
CA HIS A 39 4.88 17.14 -2.83
C HIS A 39 3.71 17.78 -3.58
N ARG A 40 3.72 17.72 -4.92
CA ARG A 40 2.66 18.32 -5.76
C ARG A 40 1.38 17.49 -5.70
N SER A 41 1.52 16.17 -5.75
CA SER A 41 0.40 15.22 -5.68
C SER A 41 -0.32 15.33 -4.33
N CYS A 42 0.44 15.39 -3.24
CA CYS A 42 -0.06 15.66 -1.89
C CYS A 42 -0.80 17.02 -1.83
N ALA A 43 -0.19 18.09 -2.32
CA ALA A 43 -0.79 19.43 -2.31
C ALA A 43 -2.08 19.50 -3.12
N LYS A 44 -2.13 18.89 -4.32
CA LYS A 44 -3.33 18.82 -5.16
C LYS A 44 -4.46 18.06 -4.48
N THR A 45 -4.13 16.90 -3.86
CA THR A 45 -5.10 16.04 -3.19
C THR A 45 -5.72 16.71 -1.98
N GLN A 46 -4.93 17.34 -1.12
CA GLN A 46 -5.43 18.04 0.06
C GLN A 46 -6.21 19.32 -0.27
N ALA A 47 -5.87 20.02 -1.38
CA ALA A 47 -6.52 21.27 -1.75
C ALA A 47 -8.02 21.08 -2.01
N LEU A 48 -8.44 20.05 -2.72
CA LEU A 48 -9.87 19.77 -2.97
C LEU A 48 -10.66 19.48 -1.68
N ALA A 49 -10.03 18.85 -0.70
CA ALA A 49 -10.63 18.63 0.62
C ALA A 49 -10.72 19.96 1.40
N ALA A 50 -9.66 20.76 1.40
CA ALA A 50 -9.64 22.07 2.05
C ALA A 50 -10.71 23.02 1.50
N ASP A 51 -10.90 23.05 0.17
CA ASP A 51 -11.93 23.86 -0.50
C ASP A 51 -13.36 23.48 -0.07
N ARG A 52 -13.57 22.25 0.40
CA ARG A 52 -14.83 21.78 0.97
C ARG A 52 -14.97 22.05 2.47
N GLY A 53 -13.93 22.58 3.10
CA GLY A 53 -13.94 22.93 4.53
C GLY A 53 -13.40 21.85 5.46
N PHE A 54 -12.66 20.87 4.93
CA PHE A 54 -11.91 19.94 5.77
C PHE A 54 -10.80 20.69 6.52
N ALA A 55 -10.61 20.34 7.79
CA ALA A 55 -9.50 20.82 8.60
C ALA A 55 -8.24 20.01 8.28
N VAL A 56 -7.29 20.62 7.57
CA VAL A 56 -6.07 19.93 7.11
C VAL A 56 -4.95 20.05 8.13
N THR A 57 -4.40 18.90 8.52
CA THR A 57 -3.14 18.76 9.27
C THR A 57 -2.08 18.26 8.30
N ALA A 58 -1.06 19.06 8.05
CA ALA A 58 0.05 18.71 7.16
C ALA A 58 1.13 17.91 7.91
N ALA A 59 1.82 17.07 7.16
CA ALA A 59 2.99 16.29 7.62
C ALA A 59 2.79 15.52 8.95
N PRO A 60 1.65 14.81 9.14
CA PRO A 60 1.49 13.97 10.33
C PRO A 60 2.61 12.92 10.39
N GLY A 61 3.06 12.58 11.58
CA GLY A 61 4.18 11.66 11.77
C GLY A 61 5.54 12.16 11.25
N GLY A 62 5.64 13.45 10.90
CA GLY A 62 6.87 14.01 10.33
C GLY A 62 7.11 13.65 8.87
N LEU A 63 6.12 13.09 8.16
CA LEU A 63 6.21 12.76 6.72
C LEU A 63 5.76 13.97 5.88
N PRO A 64 6.67 14.67 5.17
CA PRO A 64 6.36 15.94 4.50
C PRO A 64 5.30 15.84 3.41
N THR A 65 5.14 14.66 2.82
CA THR A 65 4.20 14.37 1.75
C THR A 65 2.94 13.62 2.22
N ALA A 66 2.76 13.50 3.55
CA ALA A 66 1.51 13.03 4.16
C ALA A 66 0.62 14.20 4.60
N PHE A 67 -0.68 13.97 4.71
CA PHE A 67 -1.64 14.88 5.33
C PHE A 67 -2.78 14.09 5.97
N ARG A 68 -3.50 14.74 6.89
CA ARG A 68 -4.81 14.28 7.37
C ARG A 68 -5.78 15.44 7.27
N ALA A 69 -6.92 15.23 6.65
CA ALA A 69 -7.97 16.23 6.52
C ALA A 69 -9.27 15.69 7.12
N ASP A 70 -9.77 16.35 8.16
CA ASP A 70 -10.93 15.91 8.94
C ASP A 70 -12.14 16.79 8.65
N TYR A 71 -13.34 16.17 8.55
CA TYR A 71 -14.63 16.84 8.43
C TYR A 71 -15.68 16.15 9.30
N GLY A 72 -16.52 16.95 9.99
CA GLY A 72 -17.52 16.45 10.94
C GLY A 72 -16.93 16.25 12.35
N SER A 73 -17.80 15.79 13.27
CA SER A 73 -17.43 15.61 14.68
C SER A 73 -18.12 14.40 15.34
N GLY A 74 -18.60 13.46 14.52
CA GLY A 74 -19.24 12.25 15.00
C GLY A 74 -18.25 11.24 15.57
N PRO A 75 -18.70 10.33 16.47
CA PRO A 75 -17.84 9.34 17.10
C PRO A 75 -17.32 8.27 16.14
N LEU A 76 -18.00 8.06 15.00
CA LEU A 76 -17.62 7.10 13.98
C LEU A 76 -16.62 7.76 13.02
N VAL A 77 -15.33 7.63 13.32
CA VAL A 77 -14.24 8.15 12.48
C VAL A 77 -13.92 7.16 11.39
N ILE A 78 -14.05 7.57 10.13
CA ILE A 78 -13.74 6.77 8.95
C ILE A 78 -12.50 7.31 8.26
N GLY A 79 -11.45 6.49 8.21
CA GLY A 79 -10.23 6.77 7.45
C GLY A 79 -10.43 6.44 5.97
N ILE A 80 -10.09 7.38 5.10
CA ILE A 80 -10.06 7.17 3.65
C ILE A 80 -8.61 7.37 3.22
N CYS A 81 -7.92 6.29 2.85
CA CYS A 81 -6.52 6.36 2.45
C CYS A 81 -6.40 6.82 1.00
N ALA A 82 -5.48 7.74 0.75
CA ALA A 82 -5.17 8.30 -0.56
C ALA A 82 -3.68 8.13 -0.86
N GLU A 83 -3.36 7.24 -1.79
CA GLU A 83 -2.03 7.05 -2.35
C GLU A 83 -1.83 7.91 -3.59
N TYR A 84 -0.60 8.36 -3.85
CA TYR A 84 -0.29 9.20 -5.02
C TYR A 84 1.16 9.11 -5.49
N ASP A 85 1.95 8.18 -4.97
CA ASP A 85 3.31 7.90 -5.44
C ASP A 85 3.30 7.15 -6.78
N ALA A 86 4.38 7.31 -7.54
CA ALA A 86 4.58 6.72 -8.86
C ALA A 86 5.84 5.84 -8.87
N LEU A 87 5.93 4.99 -9.89
CA LEU A 87 7.07 4.10 -10.08
C LEU A 87 8.20 4.76 -10.89
N PRO A 88 9.48 4.50 -10.54
CA PRO A 88 10.61 5.06 -11.25
C PRO A 88 10.60 4.70 -12.74
N GLY A 89 10.67 5.71 -13.61
CA GLY A 89 10.82 5.56 -15.05
C GLY A 89 9.57 5.17 -15.83
N ILE A 90 8.48 4.76 -15.17
CA ILE A 90 7.22 4.34 -15.81
C ILE A 90 5.98 5.11 -15.34
N GLY A 91 6.11 6.00 -14.35
CA GLY A 91 5.00 6.82 -13.86
C GLY A 91 3.95 6.04 -13.08
N HIS A 92 2.68 6.44 -13.19
CA HIS A 92 1.57 5.82 -12.45
C HIS A 92 1.14 4.46 -13.01
N ALA A 93 2.07 3.50 -13.06
CA ALA A 93 1.81 2.15 -13.54
C ALA A 93 1.08 1.26 -12.52
N CYS A 94 0.82 1.76 -11.31
CA CYS A 94 -0.07 1.18 -10.31
C CYS A 94 -1.41 1.91 -10.22
N GLY A 95 -1.53 3.09 -10.86
CA GLY A 95 -2.77 3.87 -10.93
C GLY A 95 -3.09 4.63 -9.64
N HIS A 96 -2.10 5.03 -8.84
CA HIS A 96 -2.31 5.78 -7.59
C HIS A 96 -2.97 7.15 -7.82
N ASN A 97 -2.88 7.72 -9.02
CA ASN A 97 -3.68 8.88 -9.41
C ASN A 97 -5.21 8.63 -9.31
N ILE A 98 -5.65 7.40 -9.63
CA ILE A 98 -7.06 6.97 -9.49
C ILE A 98 -7.40 6.83 -8.01
N ILE A 99 -6.48 6.27 -7.20
CA ILE A 99 -6.66 6.12 -5.75
C ILE A 99 -6.83 7.48 -5.08
N ALA A 100 -5.93 8.44 -5.35
CA ALA A 100 -6.02 9.80 -4.82
C ALA A 100 -7.38 10.45 -5.13
N ALA A 101 -7.76 10.43 -6.41
CA ALA A 101 -8.99 11.08 -6.87
C ALA A 101 -10.26 10.42 -6.32
N SER A 102 -10.32 9.08 -6.26
CA SER A 102 -11.46 8.36 -5.69
C SER A 102 -11.55 8.51 -4.18
N ALA A 103 -10.43 8.58 -3.47
CA ALA A 103 -10.41 8.88 -2.03
C ALA A 103 -10.97 10.28 -1.74
N VAL A 104 -10.58 11.30 -2.52
CA VAL A 104 -11.16 12.64 -2.41
C VAL A 104 -12.65 12.62 -2.72
N GLY A 105 -13.08 11.96 -3.82
CA GLY A 105 -14.49 11.84 -4.18
C GLY A 105 -15.33 11.19 -3.07
N THR A 106 -14.81 10.14 -2.46
CA THR A 106 -15.42 9.47 -1.30
C THR A 106 -15.52 10.42 -0.11
N ALA A 107 -14.45 11.14 0.22
CA ALA A 107 -14.44 12.08 1.33
C ALA A 107 -15.46 13.22 1.15
N LEU A 108 -15.51 13.82 -0.04
CA LEU A 108 -16.45 14.88 -0.37
C LEU A 108 -17.92 14.41 -0.28
N ALA A 109 -18.21 13.20 -0.76
CA ALA A 109 -19.52 12.58 -0.69
C ALA A 109 -19.96 12.35 0.77
N LEU A 110 -19.07 11.81 1.59
CA LEU A 110 -19.34 11.53 3.01
C LEU A 110 -19.47 12.81 3.84
N ALA A 111 -18.74 13.87 3.52
CA ALA A 111 -18.85 15.16 4.19
C ALA A 111 -20.28 15.73 4.11
N ASP A 112 -21.00 15.52 2.98
CA ASP A 112 -22.36 16.03 2.79
C ASP A 112 -23.39 15.34 3.68
N VAL A 113 -23.10 14.15 4.16
CA VAL A 113 -23.99 13.32 5.00
C VAL A 113 -23.44 13.11 6.43
N ALA A 114 -22.27 13.64 6.73
CA ALA A 114 -21.53 13.38 7.96
C ALA A 114 -22.35 13.67 9.23
N ASP A 115 -22.95 14.85 9.32
CA ASP A 115 -23.73 15.27 10.49
C ASP A 115 -24.94 14.36 10.72
N GLY A 116 -25.65 14.01 9.65
CA GLY A 116 -26.85 13.18 9.70
C GLY A 116 -26.54 11.73 10.14
N LEU A 117 -25.33 11.25 9.87
CA LEU A 117 -24.88 9.89 10.18
C LEU A 117 -23.97 9.81 11.40
N GLY A 118 -23.61 10.95 12.00
CA GLY A 118 -22.68 11.02 13.13
C GLY A 118 -21.28 10.51 12.75
N LEU A 119 -20.79 10.95 11.58
CA LEU A 119 -19.46 10.62 11.08
C LEU A 119 -18.44 11.71 11.40
N THR A 120 -17.21 11.31 11.56
CA THR A 120 -16.02 12.11 11.23
C THR A 120 -15.34 11.46 10.05
N VAL A 121 -15.14 12.21 8.98
CA VAL A 121 -14.47 11.77 7.75
C VAL A 121 -13.03 12.21 7.80
N ALA A 122 -12.09 11.27 7.84
CA ALA A 122 -10.66 11.51 7.86
C ALA A 122 -10.05 11.07 6.51
N LEU A 123 -9.83 12.02 5.59
CA LEU A 123 -9.04 11.77 4.38
C LEU A 123 -7.56 11.81 4.76
N ILE A 124 -6.87 10.69 4.55
CA ILE A 124 -5.48 10.50 4.96
C ILE A 124 -4.62 10.30 3.71
N GLY A 125 -3.77 11.27 3.40
CA GLY A 125 -2.75 11.17 2.36
C GLY A 125 -1.63 10.28 2.82
N THR A 126 -1.47 9.14 2.14
CA THR A 126 -0.57 8.05 2.52
C THR A 126 0.51 7.87 1.44
N PRO A 127 1.67 8.55 1.58
CA PRO A 127 2.75 8.52 0.61
C PRO A 127 3.49 7.17 0.59
N ALA A 128 4.30 6.96 -0.43
CA ALA A 128 5.36 5.94 -0.48
C ALA A 128 4.88 4.50 -0.29
N GLU A 129 3.77 4.10 -0.93
CA GLU A 129 3.29 2.72 -0.89
C GLU A 129 4.25 1.77 -1.62
N GLU A 130 4.78 2.19 -2.79
CA GLU A 130 5.61 1.36 -3.65
C GLU A 130 6.99 1.03 -3.08
N SER A 131 7.50 1.83 -2.13
CA SER A 131 8.87 1.65 -1.64
C SER A 131 9.20 2.32 -0.30
N GLY A 132 8.24 2.51 0.58
CA GLY A 132 8.54 3.22 1.83
C GLY A 132 7.67 2.87 3.01
N GLY A 133 6.49 2.30 2.76
CA GLY A 133 5.56 1.88 3.80
C GLY A 133 4.97 3.05 4.58
N GLY A 134 4.57 4.11 3.87
CA GLY A 134 4.06 5.33 4.52
C GLY A 134 2.92 5.08 5.49
N LYS A 135 2.00 4.14 5.19
CA LYS A 135 0.91 3.78 6.13
C LYS A 135 1.43 3.13 7.40
N ALA A 136 2.46 2.28 7.30
CA ALA A 136 3.07 1.69 8.49
C ALA A 136 3.71 2.77 9.39
N LEU A 137 4.40 3.74 8.79
CA LEU A 137 4.97 4.89 9.52
C LEU A 137 3.89 5.79 10.14
N LEU A 138 2.79 6.03 9.43
CA LEU A 138 1.66 6.81 9.94
C LEU A 138 0.93 6.09 11.09
N ILE A 139 0.86 4.76 11.07
CA ILE A 139 0.35 3.94 12.18
C ILE A 139 1.26 4.11 13.40
N GLU A 140 2.57 3.98 13.24
CA GLU A 140 3.54 4.18 14.33
C GLU A 140 3.46 5.60 14.93
N ALA A 141 3.10 6.58 14.11
CA ALA A 141 2.89 7.97 14.54
C ALA A 141 1.50 8.24 15.14
N GLY A 142 0.64 7.24 15.28
CA GLY A 142 -0.69 7.37 15.89
C GLY A 142 -1.75 8.02 15.00
N VAL A 143 -1.51 8.18 13.71
CA VAL A 143 -2.46 8.86 12.79
C VAL A 143 -3.78 8.08 12.64
N PHE A 144 -3.77 6.78 12.93
CA PHE A 144 -4.93 5.89 12.85
C PHE A 144 -5.56 5.55 14.21
N ASP A 145 -5.08 6.11 15.32
CA ASP A 145 -5.51 5.70 16.67
C ASP A 145 -7.02 5.93 16.92
N ASP A 146 -7.56 7.03 16.43
CA ASP A 146 -8.98 7.37 16.55
C ASP A 146 -9.87 6.82 15.43
N VAL A 147 -9.31 6.20 14.39
CA VAL A 147 -10.04 5.66 13.24
C VAL A 147 -10.76 4.37 13.62
N ALA A 148 -12.07 4.31 13.37
CA ALA A 148 -12.90 3.13 13.68
C ALA A 148 -12.91 2.09 12.53
N ALA A 149 -12.88 2.58 11.28
CA ALA A 149 -12.76 1.76 10.08
C ALA A 149 -12.04 2.53 8.98
N ALA A 150 -11.35 1.83 8.07
CA ALA A 150 -10.66 2.46 6.95
C ALA A 150 -11.08 1.86 5.60
N VAL A 151 -11.14 2.71 4.58
CA VAL A 151 -11.46 2.30 3.22
C VAL A 151 -10.47 2.90 2.23
N MET A 152 -10.13 2.12 1.22
CA MET A 152 -9.36 2.53 0.04
C MET A 152 -9.76 1.62 -1.11
N LEU A 153 -9.72 2.08 -2.35
CA LEU A 153 -9.81 1.20 -3.50
C LEU A 153 -8.48 1.21 -4.26
N HIS A 154 -8.22 0.16 -5.03
CA HIS A 154 -7.07 0.09 -5.92
C HIS A 154 -7.55 -0.21 -7.36
N PRO A 155 -7.04 0.45 -8.41
CA PRO A 155 -7.33 0.04 -9.77
C PRO A 155 -6.55 -1.24 -10.12
N GLY A 156 -7.13 -2.05 -11.02
CA GLY A 156 -6.49 -3.28 -11.44
C GLY A 156 -7.06 -3.81 -12.75
N PRO A 157 -6.66 -5.00 -13.20
CA PRO A 157 -7.19 -5.58 -14.44
C PRO A 157 -8.58 -6.21 -14.27
N ILE A 158 -9.03 -6.46 -13.05
CA ILE A 158 -10.29 -7.15 -12.72
C ILE A 158 -10.92 -6.57 -11.45
N ASP A 159 -12.22 -6.82 -11.25
CA ASP A 159 -12.96 -6.42 -10.06
C ASP A 159 -12.82 -7.47 -8.94
N ILE A 160 -12.35 -7.08 -7.74
CA ILE A 160 -12.22 -7.92 -6.55
C ILE A 160 -12.73 -7.16 -5.32
N ALA A 161 -13.67 -7.72 -4.57
CA ALA A 161 -14.21 -7.04 -3.40
C ALA A 161 -13.40 -7.29 -2.13
N ALA A 162 -12.95 -8.52 -1.91
CA ALA A 162 -12.16 -8.93 -0.74
C ALA A 162 -10.74 -9.31 -1.16
N ALA A 163 -9.99 -8.34 -1.68
CA ALA A 163 -8.62 -8.53 -2.12
C ALA A 163 -7.71 -9.00 -0.98
N ARG A 164 -6.78 -9.90 -1.31
CA ARG A 164 -5.76 -10.41 -0.39
C ARG A 164 -4.37 -10.12 -0.95
N SER A 165 -3.42 -9.83 -0.07
CA SER A 165 -2.02 -9.60 -0.42
C SER A 165 -1.09 -10.51 0.36
N LEU A 166 0.19 -10.49 0.01
CA LEU A 166 1.24 -11.19 0.74
C LEU A 166 1.90 -10.24 1.74
N ALA A 167 2.27 -10.77 2.90
CA ALA A 167 3.19 -10.10 3.80
C ALA A 167 4.58 -10.00 3.13
N LEU A 168 5.26 -8.87 3.31
CA LEU A 168 6.55 -8.57 2.68
C LEU A 168 7.51 -7.91 3.66
N SER A 169 8.79 -8.24 3.53
CA SER A 169 9.89 -7.45 4.08
C SER A 169 11.07 -7.43 3.12
N GLU A 170 11.84 -6.36 3.20
CA GLU A 170 13.05 -6.18 2.41
C GLU A 170 14.22 -5.77 3.29
N VAL A 171 15.37 -6.41 3.05
CA VAL A 171 16.59 -6.14 3.80
C VAL A 171 17.77 -5.88 2.86
N THR A 172 18.64 -4.97 3.29
CA THR A 172 19.99 -4.79 2.73
C THR A 172 20.98 -5.43 3.67
N VAL A 173 21.80 -6.34 3.15
CA VAL A 173 22.88 -7.01 3.89
C VAL A 173 24.22 -6.53 3.36
N THR A 174 25.02 -5.94 4.23
CA THR A 174 26.37 -5.46 3.90
C THR A 174 27.41 -6.33 4.58
N TYR A 175 28.32 -6.90 3.80
CA TYR A 175 29.51 -7.58 4.32
C TYR A 175 30.73 -6.63 4.27
N THR A 176 31.51 -6.59 5.36
CA THR A 176 32.70 -5.81 5.47
C THR A 176 33.87 -6.74 5.79
N GLY A 177 34.81 -6.78 4.88
CA GLY A 177 36.07 -7.55 4.99
C GLY A 177 37.27 -6.64 5.00
N ARG A 178 38.31 -7.03 4.28
CA ARG A 178 39.57 -6.27 4.16
C ARG A 178 40.17 -6.42 2.76
N GLU A 179 40.43 -5.31 2.12
CA GLU A 179 41.06 -5.28 0.81
C GLU A 179 42.50 -5.79 0.85
N SER A 180 42.95 -6.39 -0.26
CA SER A 180 44.34 -6.76 -0.52
C SER A 180 44.58 -6.93 -2.01
N HIS A 181 45.85 -6.86 -2.45
CA HIS A 181 46.18 -7.15 -3.84
C HIS A 181 46.07 -8.65 -4.12
N ALA A 182 45.15 -9.02 -5.03
CA ALA A 182 44.75 -10.42 -5.27
C ALA A 182 45.90 -11.35 -5.70
N ALA A 183 46.94 -10.82 -6.35
CA ALA A 183 48.10 -11.62 -6.81
C ALA A 183 49.34 -11.49 -5.90
N VAL A 184 49.47 -10.42 -5.12
CA VAL A 184 50.67 -10.17 -4.32
C VAL A 184 50.52 -10.68 -2.90
N ALA A 185 49.42 -10.40 -2.26
CA ALA A 185 49.18 -10.75 -0.86
C ALA A 185 47.71 -11.11 -0.57
N PRO A 186 47.10 -12.06 -1.31
CA PRO A 186 45.69 -12.42 -1.12
C PRO A 186 45.37 -12.89 0.31
N TYR A 187 46.35 -13.52 0.98
CA TYR A 187 46.26 -14.03 2.35
C TYR A 187 46.10 -12.94 3.42
N LEU A 188 46.33 -11.69 3.09
CA LEU A 188 46.09 -10.54 3.96
C LEU A 188 44.67 -9.98 3.81
N GLY A 189 43.93 -10.38 2.74
CA GLY A 189 42.57 -9.96 2.48
C GLY A 189 41.55 -10.75 3.29
N VAL A 190 40.35 -10.18 3.43
CA VAL A 190 39.10 -10.85 3.86
C VAL A 190 38.07 -10.50 2.83
N ASN A 191 37.66 -11.49 2.02
CA ASN A 191 36.85 -11.27 0.82
C ASN A 191 35.38 -11.16 1.12
N ALA A 192 34.82 -9.97 1.01
CA ALA A 192 33.40 -9.72 1.22
C ALA A 192 32.51 -10.33 0.09
N ALA A 193 33.01 -10.47 -1.14
CA ALA A 193 32.27 -11.11 -2.22
C ALA A 193 32.15 -12.64 -2.02
N ASP A 194 33.08 -13.28 -1.33
CA ASP A 194 32.99 -14.70 -0.95
C ASP A 194 31.85 -14.87 0.08
N ALA A 195 31.68 -13.93 1.02
CA ALA A 195 30.58 -13.95 1.97
C ALA A 195 29.22 -13.89 1.24
N VAL A 196 29.08 -13.04 0.23
CA VAL A 196 27.92 -12.99 -0.66
C VAL A 196 27.67 -14.34 -1.32
N THR A 197 28.71 -14.96 -1.87
CA THR A 197 28.63 -16.28 -2.54
C THR A 197 28.12 -17.35 -1.58
N VAL A 198 28.70 -17.44 -0.38
CA VAL A 198 28.28 -18.43 0.65
C VAL A 198 26.82 -18.19 1.05
N ALA A 199 26.43 -16.94 1.31
CA ALA A 199 25.03 -16.61 1.65
C ALA A 199 24.07 -17.01 0.53
N GLN A 200 24.37 -16.72 -0.74
CA GLN A 200 23.53 -17.09 -1.87
C GLN A 200 23.40 -18.61 -2.05
N VAL A 201 24.49 -19.38 -1.82
CA VAL A 201 24.45 -20.83 -1.82
C VAL A 201 23.55 -21.35 -0.69
N ALA A 202 23.69 -20.82 0.52
CA ALA A 202 22.87 -21.19 1.67
C ALA A 202 21.39 -20.90 1.41
N ILE A 203 21.04 -19.73 0.83
CA ILE A 203 19.68 -19.38 0.40
C ILE A 203 19.18 -20.34 -0.68
N GLY A 204 20.03 -20.71 -1.66
CA GLY A 204 19.68 -21.69 -2.69
C GLY A 204 19.29 -23.05 -2.12
N LEU A 205 19.99 -23.52 -1.09
CA LEU A 205 19.68 -24.75 -0.36
C LEU A 205 18.41 -24.61 0.49
N LEU A 206 18.23 -23.45 1.15
CA LEU A 206 17.03 -23.14 1.93
C LEU A 206 15.74 -23.19 1.10
N ARG A 207 15.81 -22.78 -0.18
CA ARG A 207 14.62 -22.73 -1.05
C ARG A 207 13.87 -24.04 -1.17
N GLN A 208 14.55 -25.18 -1.08
CA GLN A 208 13.90 -26.50 -1.12
C GLN A 208 12.99 -26.74 0.08
N GLN A 209 13.24 -26.12 1.22
CA GLN A 209 12.50 -26.30 2.47
C GLN A 209 11.61 -25.10 2.83
N LEU A 210 11.32 -24.20 1.88
CA LEU A 210 10.35 -23.15 2.10
C LEU A 210 8.95 -23.73 2.23
N ALA A 211 8.19 -23.19 3.19
CA ALA A 211 6.78 -23.56 3.33
C ALA A 211 5.97 -23.04 2.12
N PRO A 212 4.84 -23.69 1.79
CA PRO A 212 3.95 -23.16 0.75
C PRO A 212 3.60 -21.68 0.98
N GLY A 213 3.71 -20.87 -0.06
CA GLY A 213 3.46 -19.43 0.01
C GLY A 213 4.64 -18.58 0.48
N GLN A 214 5.75 -19.20 0.95
CA GLN A 214 6.99 -18.47 1.22
C GLN A 214 7.82 -18.32 -0.06
N MET A 215 8.32 -17.10 -0.30
CA MET A 215 9.17 -16.76 -1.43
C MET A 215 10.31 -15.84 -1.00
N THR A 216 11.48 -16.00 -1.63
CA THR A 216 12.60 -15.08 -1.46
C THR A 216 13.30 -14.84 -2.79
N HIS A 217 13.64 -13.60 -3.06
CA HIS A 217 14.37 -13.16 -4.23
C HIS A 217 15.25 -11.96 -3.86
N GLY A 218 16.33 -11.79 -4.59
CA GLY A 218 17.26 -10.70 -4.30
C GLY A 218 18.33 -10.55 -5.36
N ILE A 219 19.11 -9.51 -5.20
CA ILE A 219 20.19 -9.12 -6.11
C ILE A 219 21.47 -8.81 -5.33
N VAL A 220 22.61 -8.85 -6.03
CA VAL A 220 23.90 -8.30 -5.56
C VAL A 220 23.96 -6.86 -6.05
N THR A 221 24.01 -5.90 -5.14
CA THR A 221 24.09 -4.46 -5.47
C THR A 221 25.52 -3.94 -5.48
N GLU A 222 26.44 -4.63 -4.79
CA GLU A 222 27.87 -4.30 -4.75
C GLU A 222 28.69 -5.60 -4.58
N GLY A 223 29.65 -5.86 -5.46
CA GLY A 223 30.45 -7.09 -5.45
C GLY A 223 31.98 -6.87 -5.53
N GLY A 224 32.44 -5.63 -5.34
CA GLY A 224 33.83 -5.23 -5.43
C GLY A 224 34.09 -4.16 -6.49
N SER A 225 35.32 -3.66 -6.60
CA SER A 225 35.71 -2.52 -7.44
C SER A 225 36.60 -2.89 -8.63
N ALA A 226 37.48 -3.89 -8.48
CA ALA A 226 38.44 -4.31 -9.50
C ALA A 226 38.84 -5.77 -9.33
N THR A 227 39.19 -6.44 -10.44
CA THR A 227 39.52 -7.88 -10.46
C THR A 227 40.84 -8.23 -9.73
N ASN A 228 41.72 -7.28 -9.60
CA ASN A 228 43.03 -7.45 -8.91
C ASN A 228 43.00 -6.99 -7.44
N VAL A 229 41.81 -6.64 -6.91
CA VAL A 229 41.63 -6.23 -5.51
C VAL A 229 40.66 -7.22 -4.85
N ILE A 230 41.05 -7.83 -3.73
CA ILE A 230 40.17 -8.60 -2.88
C ILE A 230 39.07 -7.65 -2.37
N PRO A 231 37.78 -7.90 -2.63
CA PRO A 231 36.69 -7.00 -2.21
C PRO A 231 36.64 -6.84 -0.68
N GLY A 232 36.81 -5.62 -0.19
CA GLY A 232 36.66 -5.30 1.24
C GLY A 232 35.20 -5.01 1.62
N ARG A 233 34.32 -4.82 0.63
CA ARG A 233 32.90 -4.60 0.84
C ARG A 233 32.06 -5.25 -0.26
N ALA A 234 30.93 -5.83 0.14
CA ALA A 234 29.93 -6.36 -0.79
C ALA A 234 28.53 -6.21 -0.18
N ARG A 235 27.49 -6.11 -1.01
CA ARG A 235 26.13 -5.85 -0.57
C ARG A 235 25.12 -6.69 -1.35
N LEU A 236 24.15 -7.20 -0.61
CA LEU A 236 22.95 -7.88 -1.11
C LEU A 236 21.71 -7.07 -0.76
N GLN A 237 20.69 -7.17 -1.61
CA GLN A 237 19.32 -6.75 -1.29
C GLN A 237 18.39 -7.94 -1.52
N TYR A 238 17.56 -8.27 -0.52
CA TYR A 238 16.68 -9.41 -0.54
C TYR A 238 15.29 -9.06 -0.05
N THR A 239 14.29 -9.50 -0.81
CA THR A 239 12.86 -9.46 -0.45
C THR A 239 12.42 -10.84 0.02
N MET A 240 11.63 -10.87 1.09
CA MET A 240 10.98 -12.06 1.63
C MET A 240 9.48 -11.84 1.62
N ARG A 241 8.72 -12.80 1.06
CA ARG A 241 7.26 -12.76 1.00
C ARG A 241 6.67 -14.03 1.59
N ALA A 242 5.51 -13.90 2.21
CA ALA A 242 4.73 -15.04 2.71
C ALA A 242 3.23 -14.73 2.69
N THR A 243 2.41 -15.76 2.89
CA THR A 243 0.94 -15.61 2.95
C THR A 243 0.47 -14.78 4.13
N ASP A 244 1.27 -14.72 5.20
CA ASP A 244 0.96 -14.00 6.42
C ASP A 244 2.23 -13.55 7.14
N SER A 245 2.08 -12.61 8.06
CA SER A 245 3.16 -12.00 8.83
C SER A 245 3.90 -12.97 9.75
N ALA A 246 3.24 -14.00 10.27
CA ALA A 246 3.89 -15.02 11.10
C ALA A 246 4.82 -15.89 10.24
N SER A 247 4.34 -16.33 9.08
CA SER A 247 5.10 -17.11 8.10
C SER A 247 6.28 -16.29 7.53
N ARG A 248 6.08 -14.98 7.31
CA ARG A 248 7.15 -14.07 6.88
C ARG A 248 8.27 -13.97 7.94
N ARG A 249 7.92 -13.74 9.21
CA ARG A 249 8.93 -13.70 10.30
C ARG A 249 9.70 -15.01 10.41
N ALA A 250 9.04 -16.15 10.30
CA ALA A 250 9.70 -17.46 10.31
C ALA A 250 10.67 -17.62 9.13
N LEU A 251 10.35 -17.06 7.95
CA LEU A 251 11.26 -17.02 6.81
C LEU A 251 12.46 -16.10 7.07
N GLU A 252 12.24 -14.93 7.64
CA GLU A 252 13.30 -13.97 7.98
C GLU A 252 14.34 -14.58 8.92
N ASP A 253 13.90 -15.31 9.95
CA ASP A 253 14.81 -15.96 10.90
C ASP A 253 15.73 -16.97 10.19
N ARG A 254 15.18 -17.72 9.23
CA ARG A 254 15.97 -18.67 8.43
C ARG A 254 16.91 -17.95 7.45
N MET A 255 16.46 -16.86 6.83
CA MET A 255 17.29 -16.04 5.93
C MET A 255 18.44 -15.38 6.68
N ARG A 256 18.21 -14.90 7.90
CA ARG A 256 19.24 -14.35 8.78
C ARG A 256 20.37 -15.36 8.99
N GLY A 257 20.05 -16.64 9.25
CA GLY A 257 21.06 -17.71 9.35
C GLY A 257 21.88 -17.91 8.06
N CYS A 258 21.26 -17.74 6.88
CA CYS A 258 22.00 -17.80 5.61
C CYS A 258 22.95 -16.62 5.44
N PHE A 259 22.55 -15.42 5.83
CA PHE A 259 23.42 -14.24 5.79
C PHE A 259 24.58 -14.36 6.78
N GLU A 260 24.33 -14.83 8.01
CA GLU A 260 25.33 -15.08 9.03
C GLU A 260 26.36 -16.12 8.59
N ALA A 261 25.92 -17.19 7.90
CA ALA A 261 26.82 -18.21 7.37
C ALA A 261 27.89 -17.64 6.43
N GLY A 262 27.53 -16.65 5.59
CA GLY A 262 28.48 -15.93 4.75
C GLY A 262 29.56 -15.22 5.56
N ALA A 263 29.19 -14.53 6.61
CA ALA A 263 30.09 -13.82 7.49
C ALA A 263 31.03 -14.78 8.25
N VAL A 264 30.45 -15.83 8.86
CA VAL A 264 31.22 -16.83 9.65
C VAL A 264 32.22 -17.57 8.78
N ALA A 265 31.84 -18.00 7.57
CA ALA A 265 32.72 -18.75 6.68
C ALA A 265 33.90 -17.94 6.17
N THR A 266 33.79 -16.62 6.06
CA THR A 266 34.81 -15.75 5.45
C THR A 266 35.58 -14.89 6.47
N GLY A 267 35.07 -14.79 7.70
CA GLY A 267 35.59 -13.87 8.73
C GLY A 267 35.20 -12.39 8.49
N CYS A 268 34.22 -12.11 7.63
CA CYS A 268 33.69 -10.77 7.45
C CYS A 268 32.79 -10.35 8.63
N ALA A 269 32.78 -9.06 8.93
CA ALA A 269 31.68 -8.47 9.66
C ALA A 269 30.45 -8.35 8.73
N TYR A 270 29.22 -8.34 9.29
CA TYR A 270 28.01 -8.10 8.52
C TYR A 270 27.01 -7.26 9.28
N GLU A 271 26.16 -6.57 8.52
CA GLU A 271 25.06 -5.77 9.01
C GLU A 271 23.82 -6.06 8.16
N ILE A 272 22.67 -6.15 8.79
CA ILE A 272 21.36 -6.26 8.13
C ILE A 272 20.55 -5.01 8.49
N VAL A 273 20.12 -4.27 7.46
CA VAL A 273 19.27 -3.08 7.60
C VAL A 273 17.96 -3.33 6.86
N GLU A 274 16.84 -3.11 7.52
CA GLU A 274 15.52 -3.11 6.88
C GLU A 274 15.43 -1.91 5.93
N ALA A 275 14.99 -2.15 4.69
CA ALA A 275 14.88 -1.10 3.67
C ALA A 275 13.68 -0.18 3.92
N ALA A 276 12.60 -0.75 4.47
CA ALA A 276 11.36 -0.08 4.86
C ALA A 276 10.65 -0.90 5.94
N PRO A 277 9.62 -0.35 6.62
CA PRO A 277 8.74 -1.12 7.46
C PRO A 277 8.17 -2.33 6.72
N ALA A 278 8.04 -3.46 7.41
CA ALA A 278 7.47 -4.65 6.81
C ALA A 278 5.97 -4.45 6.52
N TYR A 279 5.51 -4.93 5.35
CA TYR A 279 4.09 -4.94 5.00
C TYR A 279 3.43 -6.20 5.55
N ALA A 280 2.27 -6.03 6.18
CA ALA A 280 1.42 -7.12 6.56
C ALA A 280 0.54 -7.57 5.36
N GLU A 281 0.02 -8.76 5.43
CA GLU A 281 -1.02 -9.23 4.51
C GLU A 281 -2.33 -8.46 4.72
N LEU A 282 -3.11 -8.24 3.64
CA LEU A 282 -4.47 -7.70 3.75
C LEU A 282 -5.39 -8.63 4.53
N ALA A 283 -6.11 -8.07 5.50
CA ALA A 283 -7.15 -8.71 6.28
C ALA A 283 -8.48 -7.97 6.10
N PRO A 284 -9.15 -8.08 4.92
CA PRO A 284 -10.34 -7.31 4.64
C PRO A 284 -11.47 -7.64 5.62
N ASP A 285 -12.13 -6.60 6.14
CA ASP A 285 -13.34 -6.76 6.94
C ASP A 285 -14.45 -7.40 6.08
N ARG A 286 -14.93 -8.54 6.53
CA ARG A 286 -15.85 -9.36 5.75
C ARG A 286 -17.15 -8.63 5.42
N TRP A 287 -17.72 -7.93 6.41
CA TRP A 287 -19.01 -7.26 6.21
C TRP A 287 -18.86 -6.09 5.23
N LEU A 288 -17.83 -5.26 5.40
CA LEU A 288 -17.56 -4.15 4.49
C LEU A 288 -17.29 -4.64 3.06
N ALA A 289 -16.54 -5.72 2.91
CA ALA A 289 -16.25 -6.30 1.59
C ALA A 289 -17.51 -6.82 0.89
N GLU A 290 -18.44 -7.46 1.60
CA GLU A 290 -19.71 -7.93 1.02
C GLU A 290 -20.62 -6.76 0.64
N VAL A 291 -20.66 -5.68 1.44
CA VAL A 291 -21.41 -4.46 1.07
C VAL A 291 -20.79 -3.84 -0.18
N PHE A 292 -19.46 -3.71 -0.24
CA PHE A 292 -18.78 -3.17 -1.42
C PHE A 292 -19.02 -4.04 -2.67
N ARG A 293 -19.01 -5.38 -2.53
CA ARG A 293 -19.39 -6.32 -3.60
C ARG A 293 -20.80 -6.04 -4.13
N ALA A 294 -21.76 -5.84 -3.24
CA ALA A 294 -23.11 -5.52 -3.64
C ALA A 294 -23.19 -4.18 -4.41
N GLU A 295 -22.39 -3.19 -4.00
CA GLU A 295 -22.30 -1.92 -4.71
C GLU A 295 -21.62 -2.07 -6.09
N MET A 296 -20.58 -2.92 -6.22
CA MET A 296 -20.01 -3.27 -7.53
C MET A 296 -21.09 -3.82 -8.47
N VAL A 297 -21.87 -4.80 -8.02
CA VAL A 297 -22.95 -5.39 -8.81
C VAL A 297 -24.04 -4.35 -9.15
N ARG A 298 -24.39 -3.48 -8.20
CA ARG A 298 -25.34 -2.37 -8.43
C ARG A 298 -24.85 -1.42 -9.54
N MET A 299 -23.56 -1.18 -9.62
CA MET A 299 -22.92 -0.35 -10.67
C MET A 299 -22.77 -1.09 -12.01
N GLY A 300 -23.21 -2.34 -12.10
CA GLY A 300 -23.12 -3.15 -13.31
C GLY A 300 -21.76 -3.82 -13.51
N ARG A 301 -20.89 -3.82 -12.49
CA ARG A 301 -19.61 -4.52 -12.50
C ARG A 301 -19.77 -6.00 -12.19
N ALA A 302 -18.79 -6.79 -12.57
CA ALA A 302 -18.78 -8.25 -12.39
C ALA A 302 -17.59 -8.71 -11.53
N PRO A 303 -17.65 -8.51 -10.20
CA PRO A 303 -16.55 -8.92 -9.33
C PRO A 303 -16.31 -10.43 -9.39
N VAL A 304 -15.04 -10.82 -9.23
CA VAL A 304 -14.66 -12.23 -9.08
C VAL A 304 -15.50 -12.89 -7.98
N PRO A 305 -16.01 -14.12 -8.19
CA PRO A 305 -16.78 -14.82 -7.15
C PRO A 305 -15.98 -14.95 -5.84
N ALA A 306 -16.67 -14.79 -4.71
CA ALA A 306 -16.05 -14.73 -3.38
C ALA A 306 -15.22 -15.98 -3.00
N ASP A 307 -15.61 -17.15 -3.49
CA ASP A 307 -14.90 -18.41 -3.29
C ASP A 307 -13.61 -18.52 -4.12
N VAL A 308 -13.45 -17.68 -5.13
CA VAL A 308 -12.28 -17.65 -6.03
C VAL A 308 -11.30 -16.54 -5.64
N GLU A 309 -11.77 -15.43 -5.05
CA GLU A 309 -10.96 -14.24 -4.74
C GLU A 309 -9.68 -14.55 -3.95
N ALA A 310 -9.77 -15.47 -2.97
CA ALA A 310 -8.63 -15.86 -2.14
C ALA A 310 -7.48 -16.50 -2.94
N GLY A 311 -7.75 -17.00 -4.14
CA GLY A 311 -6.77 -17.61 -5.04
C GLY A 311 -6.20 -16.66 -6.08
N VAL A 312 -6.69 -15.41 -6.16
CA VAL A 312 -6.17 -14.41 -7.10
C VAL A 312 -4.85 -13.86 -6.53
N PRO A 313 -3.72 -14.04 -7.24
CA PRO A 313 -2.45 -13.51 -6.75
C PRO A 313 -2.45 -11.99 -6.84
N LEU A 314 -2.26 -11.35 -5.70
CA LEU A 314 -1.98 -9.92 -5.59
C LEU A 314 -0.59 -9.74 -5.00
N GLY A 315 -0.01 -8.58 -5.22
CA GLY A 315 1.29 -8.22 -4.68
C GLY A 315 1.30 -8.08 -3.15
N SER A 316 1.96 -7.07 -2.67
CA SER A 316 1.96 -6.65 -1.26
C SER A 316 1.63 -5.17 -1.23
N THR A 317 0.98 -4.72 -0.16
CA THR A 317 0.64 -3.32 0.06
C THR A 317 0.69 -3.00 1.56
N ASP A 318 1.12 -1.80 1.94
CA ASP A 318 1.12 -1.35 3.32
C ASP A 318 -0.29 -1.05 3.86
N MET A 319 -1.34 -1.08 3.00
CA MET A 319 -2.73 -1.14 3.45
C MET A 319 -3.02 -2.42 4.26
N GLY A 320 -2.21 -3.47 4.09
CA GLY A 320 -2.21 -4.64 4.95
C GLY A 320 -2.00 -4.27 6.42
N ASN A 321 -1.07 -3.36 6.72
CA ASN A 321 -0.81 -2.89 8.08
C ASN A 321 -2.04 -2.19 8.69
N VAL A 322 -2.78 -1.42 7.88
CA VAL A 322 -4.03 -0.78 8.30
C VAL A 322 -5.12 -1.81 8.58
N THR A 323 -5.33 -2.78 7.66
CA THR A 323 -6.39 -3.79 7.82
C THR A 323 -6.10 -4.83 8.91
N GLN A 324 -4.85 -5.00 9.32
CA GLN A 324 -4.48 -5.79 10.51
C GLN A 324 -4.74 -5.01 11.81
N LEU A 325 -4.69 -3.68 11.75
CA LEU A 325 -4.91 -2.83 12.92
C LEU A 325 -6.40 -2.61 13.20
N LEU A 326 -7.21 -2.37 12.16
CA LEU A 326 -8.61 -1.96 12.28
C LEU A 326 -9.46 -2.52 11.12
N PRO A 327 -10.81 -2.62 11.30
CA PRO A 327 -11.70 -3.02 10.23
C PRO A 327 -11.52 -2.16 8.97
N GLY A 328 -11.21 -2.78 7.83
CA GLY A 328 -11.01 -2.02 6.60
C GLY A 328 -11.13 -2.87 5.35
N ILE A 329 -11.21 -2.20 4.20
CA ILE A 329 -11.25 -2.83 2.87
C ILE A 329 -10.28 -2.13 1.91
N HIS A 330 -9.77 -2.95 0.98
CA HIS A 330 -8.92 -2.54 -0.14
C HIS A 330 -9.37 -3.31 -1.39
N PRO A 331 -10.59 -3.05 -1.90
CA PRO A 331 -11.06 -3.71 -3.11
C PRO A 331 -10.26 -3.26 -4.34
N VAL A 332 -10.25 -4.12 -5.36
CA VAL A 332 -9.70 -3.81 -6.67
C VAL A 332 -10.84 -3.49 -7.63
N VAL A 333 -10.73 -2.37 -8.33
CA VAL A 333 -11.68 -1.93 -9.36
C VAL A 333 -11.03 -2.03 -10.73
N GLY A 334 -11.62 -2.85 -11.60
CA GLY A 334 -11.11 -3.12 -12.94
C GLY A 334 -11.10 -1.89 -13.85
N ILE A 335 -9.99 -1.67 -14.56
CA ILE A 335 -9.89 -0.72 -15.68
C ILE A 335 -9.50 -1.46 -16.96
N ASP A 336 -9.93 -0.95 -18.11
CA ASP A 336 -9.52 -1.51 -19.41
C ASP A 336 -8.11 -1.02 -19.77
N ALA A 337 -7.15 -1.88 -19.54
CA ALA A 337 -5.74 -1.66 -19.85
C ALA A 337 -5.27 -2.43 -21.11
N GLY A 338 -6.20 -2.94 -21.94
CA GLY A 338 -5.86 -3.67 -23.16
C GLY A 338 -5.02 -4.93 -22.92
N GLY A 339 -5.19 -5.55 -21.76
CA GLY A 339 -4.43 -6.74 -21.33
C GLY A 339 -3.13 -6.45 -20.58
N ALA A 340 -2.75 -5.17 -20.39
CA ALA A 340 -1.64 -4.81 -19.53
C ALA A 340 -2.03 -4.99 -18.05
N VAL A 341 -1.06 -5.39 -17.22
CA VAL A 341 -1.19 -5.48 -15.77
C VAL A 341 -0.42 -4.34 -15.09
N ILE A 342 -0.66 -4.15 -13.79
CA ILE A 342 0.09 -3.18 -12.98
C ILE A 342 1.61 -3.33 -13.17
N HIS A 343 2.36 -2.25 -13.01
CA HIS A 343 3.82 -2.14 -13.24
C HIS A 343 4.25 -2.30 -14.71
N GLN A 344 3.32 -2.14 -15.66
CA GLN A 344 3.63 -2.10 -17.09
C GLN A 344 3.29 -0.73 -17.71
N PRO A 345 4.06 -0.26 -18.71
CA PRO A 345 3.78 1.01 -19.39
C PRO A 345 2.37 1.10 -20.00
N GLY A 346 1.80 -0.03 -20.43
CA GLY A 346 0.42 -0.10 -20.93
C GLY A 346 -0.61 0.22 -19.86
N PHE A 347 -0.36 -0.17 -18.60
CA PHE A 347 -1.22 0.18 -17.47
C PHE A 347 -1.12 1.67 -17.13
N THR A 348 0.10 2.25 -17.16
CA THR A 348 0.29 3.71 -17.03
C THR A 348 -0.56 4.47 -18.04
N ALA A 349 -0.53 4.09 -19.32
CA ALA A 349 -1.33 4.74 -20.34
C ALA A 349 -2.83 4.61 -20.08
N ALA A 350 -3.29 3.48 -19.57
CA ALA A 350 -4.69 3.23 -19.23
C ALA A 350 -5.15 4.00 -17.99
N ALA A 351 -4.25 4.32 -17.05
CA ALA A 351 -4.57 4.99 -15.78
C ALA A 351 -5.04 6.46 -15.94
N ALA A 352 -4.97 7.03 -17.15
CA ALA A 352 -5.59 8.32 -17.50
C ALA A 352 -6.57 8.20 -18.69
N GLY A 353 -7.06 6.99 -18.95
CA GLY A 353 -8.04 6.72 -19.99
C GLY A 353 -9.50 6.77 -19.51
N PRO A 354 -10.47 6.66 -20.43
CA PRO A 354 -11.90 6.75 -20.09
C PRO A 354 -12.37 5.71 -19.05
N SER A 355 -11.78 4.51 -19.06
CA SER A 355 -12.09 3.46 -18.08
C SER A 355 -11.56 3.80 -16.69
N ALA A 356 -10.40 4.47 -16.60
CA ALA A 356 -9.85 5.00 -15.36
C ALA A 356 -10.72 6.14 -14.80
N ASP A 357 -11.17 7.06 -15.66
CA ASP A 357 -12.10 8.14 -15.28
C ASP A 357 -13.40 7.59 -14.70
N GLN A 358 -13.90 6.51 -15.30
CA GLN A 358 -15.08 5.83 -14.79
C GLN A 358 -14.81 5.15 -13.45
N ALA A 359 -13.64 4.51 -13.28
CA ALA A 359 -13.23 3.88 -12.02
C ALA A 359 -13.09 4.90 -10.88
N VAL A 360 -12.60 6.12 -11.14
CA VAL A 360 -12.57 7.21 -10.15
C VAL A 360 -13.98 7.50 -9.64
N ILE A 361 -14.95 7.69 -10.53
CA ILE A 361 -16.31 8.09 -10.17
C ILE A 361 -17.07 6.94 -9.51
N GLU A 362 -17.09 5.77 -10.14
CA GLU A 362 -17.78 4.60 -9.59
C GLU A 362 -17.16 4.14 -8.27
N GLY A 363 -15.83 4.17 -8.18
CA GLY A 363 -15.10 3.84 -6.96
C GLY A 363 -15.43 4.76 -5.80
N SER A 364 -15.49 6.08 -6.06
CA SER A 364 -15.92 7.07 -5.06
C SER A 364 -17.33 6.79 -4.56
N ILE A 365 -18.25 6.50 -5.46
CA ILE A 365 -19.65 6.18 -5.13
C ILE A 365 -19.74 4.89 -4.31
N MET A 366 -19.08 3.83 -4.76
CA MET A 366 -19.13 2.52 -4.08
C MET A 366 -18.54 2.59 -2.67
N LEU A 367 -17.40 3.25 -2.48
CA LEU A 367 -16.81 3.45 -1.15
C LEU A 367 -17.72 4.29 -0.25
N ALA A 368 -18.24 5.43 -0.75
CA ALA A 368 -19.10 6.30 0.03
C ALA A 368 -20.38 5.56 0.48
N ARG A 369 -21.03 4.81 -0.41
CA ARG A 369 -22.23 4.02 -0.09
C ARG A 369 -21.93 2.88 0.87
N THR A 370 -20.75 2.27 0.79
CA THR A 370 -20.30 1.25 1.76
C THR A 370 -20.19 1.85 3.17
N VAL A 371 -19.62 3.05 3.28
CA VAL A 371 -19.52 3.76 4.57
C VAL A 371 -20.89 4.22 5.08
N VAL A 372 -21.77 4.70 4.20
CA VAL A 372 -23.17 5.04 4.56
C VAL A 372 -23.87 3.80 5.14
N ALA A 373 -23.77 2.65 4.48
CA ALA A 373 -24.35 1.40 4.96
C ALA A 373 -23.80 0.99 6.34
N LEU A 374 -22.50 1.17 6.59
CA LEU A 374 -21.90 0.95 7.91
C LEU A 374 -22.50 1.87 8.97
N ALA A 375 -22.63 3.17 8.65
CA ALA A 375 -23.16 4.17 9.58
C ALA A 375 -24.65 3.96 9.90
N GLU A 376 -25.44 3.48 8.92
CA GLU A 376 -26.87 3.20 9.04
C GLU A 376 -27.17 1.83 9.68
N SER A 377 -26.17 0.92 9.81
CA SER A 377 -26.30 -0.38 10.50
C SER A 377 -25.91 -0.26 11.96
N PRO A 378 -26.86 -0.24 12.94
CA PRO A 378 -26.50 -0.09 14.36
C PRO A 378 -25.54 -1.18 14.83
N ALA A 379 -25.76 -2.44 14.44
CA ALA A 379 -24.94 -3.57 14.87
C ALA A 379 -23.49 -3.45 14.39
N GLU A 380 -23.26 -3.06 13.13
CA GLU A 380 -21.93 -2.93 12.55
C GLU A 380 -21.21 -1.67 13.03
N ARG A 381 -21.96 -0.56 13.18
CA ARG A 381 -21.45 0.67 13.79
C ARG A 381 -20.95 0.41 15.20
N ASP A 382 -21.75 -0.26 16.05
CA ASP A 382 -21.39 -0.59 17.43
C ASP A 382 -20.19 -1.55 17.45
N ARG A 383 -20.13 -2.52 16.55
CA ARG A 383 -18.99 -3.44 16.40
C ARG A 383 -17.67 -2.70 16.13
N VAL A 384 -17.63 -1.81 15.14
CA VAL A 384 -16.38 -1.11 14.80
C VAL A 384 -15.98 -0.10 15.88
N LEU A 385 -16.95 0.52 16.57
CA LEU A 385 -16.69 1.41 17.69
C LEU A 385 -16.15 0.65 18.91
N ALA A 386 -16.66 -0.56 19.20
CA ALA A 386 -16.13 -1.42 20.25
C ALA A 386 -14.70 -1.85 19.94
N LEU A 387 -14.41 -2.31 18.73
CA LEU A 387 -13.05 -2.68 18.30
C LEU A 387 -12.07 -1.49 18.39
N LYS A 388 -12.53 -0.27 18.10
CA LYS A 388 -11.73 0.94 18.30
C LYS A 388 -11.43 1.17 19.79
N ALA A 389 -12.44 1.04 20.67
CA ALA A 389 -12.27 1.24 22.11
C ALA A 389 -11.31 0.21 22.73
N ASP A 390 -11.26 -1.01 22.21
CA ASP A 390 -10.36 -2.08 22.68
C ASP A 390 -8.88 -1.83 22.29
N ARG A 391 -8.61 -0.90 21.33
CA ARG A 391 -7.26 -0.51 20.91
C ARG A 391 -6.71 0.70 21.68
N ALA A 392 -7.58 1.52 22.26
CA ALA A 392 -7.25 2.73 23.01
C ALA A 392 -6.78 2.39 24.45
#